data_d65549bd0732c854a106342c02d9a8d8
#
_entry.id   d65549bd0732c854a106342c02d9a8d8
#
_cell.length_a   1.000
_cell.length_b   1.000
_cell.length_c   1.000
_cell.angle_alpha   90.00
_cell.angle_beta   90.00
_cell.angle_gamma   90.00
#
_symmetry.space_group_name_H-M   'P 1'
#
loop_
_entity.id
_entity.type
_entity.pdbx_description
1 polymer ?
#
loop_
_entity_poly.entity_id
_entity_poly.type
_entity_poly.pdbx_seq_one_letter_code
_entity_poly.pdbx_strand_id
1 'polypeptide(L)'
;MGESAKILNPEKNVVMADAHADCPMAHMVTVEQIEQVRKENPDVAVVCYVNSTAEIKAVSDVCVTSSNAVKVVKNLPEQNIFFVPDNNLGRYVAKQLPEKHFIFHDGFCHVHKSIHAENVKAAKEAHPEALVLTHPECTEDVIELADFVGSTSEIIDYATKSDADRFIICTEMGVFF
;
A
#
# COMPACT_ATOMS: atom_id res chain seq x y z
N MET A 1 -3.93 -12.34 -0.02
CA MET A 1 -5.28 -12.11 -0.63
C MET A 1 -6.20 -13.33 -0.52
N GLY A 2 -5.76 -14.56 -0.83
CA GLY A 2 -6.58 -15.79 -0.72
C GLY A 2 -7.15 -16.03 0.67
N GLU A 3 -6.34 -15.88 1.72
CA GLU A 3 -6.79 -15.94 3.12
C GLU A 3 -7.89 -14.92 3.42
N SER A 4 -7.71 -13.67 2.99
CA SER A 4 -8.72 -12.62 3.19
C SER A 4 -10.04 -12.96 2.48
N ALA A 5 -9.96 -13.46 1.25
CA ALA A 5 -11.15 -13.92 0.52
C ALA A 5 -11.88 -15.05 1.25
N LYS A 6 -11.13 -15.99 1.84
CA LYS A 6 -11.70 -17.10 2.62
C LYS A 6 -12.29 -16.65 3.95
N ILE A 7 -11.62 -15.73 4.66
CA ILE A 7 -12.12 -15.18 5.94
C ILE A 7 -13.45 -14.45 5.72
N LEU A 8 -13.55 -13.65 4.65
CA LEU A 8 -14.77 -12.89 4.34
C LEU A 8 -15.90 -13.73 3.72
N ASN A 9 -15.58 -14.93 3.24
CA ASN A 9 -16.55 -15.83 2.61
C ASN A 9 -16.27 -17.28 3.05
N PRO A 10 -16.52 -17.64 4.31
CA PRO A 10 -16.13 -18.93 4.86
C PRO A 10 -16.85 -20.12 4.20
N GLU A 11 -18.02 -19.90 3.63
CA GLU A 11 -18.82 -20.91 2.93
C GLU A 11 -18.37 -21.14 1.47
N LYS A 12 -17.59 -20.22 0.89
CA LYS A 12 -17.17 -20.32 -0.52
C LYS A 12 -15.85 -21.08 -0.68
N ASN A 13 -15.69 -21.73 -1.81
CA ASN A 13 -14.41 -22.30 -2.21
C ASN A 13 -13.51 -21.20 -2.77
N VAL A 14 -12.35 -21.01 -2.17
CA VAL A 14 -11.31 -20.11 -2.63
C VAL A 14 -10.19 -20.95 -3.23
N VAL A 15 -9.95 -20.77 -4.53
CA VAL A 15 -8.92 -21.50 -5.27
C VAL A 15 -7.83 -20.53 -5.68
N MET A 16 -6.59 -20.87 -5.34
CA MET A 16 -5.40 -20.12 -5.79
C MET A 16 -4.93 -20.73 -7.11
N ALA A 17 -4.66 -19.87 -8.11
CA ALA A 17 -4.14 -20.31 -9.40
C ALA A 17 -2.75 -20.95 -9.26
N ASP A 18 -1.95 -20.47 -8.32
CA ASP A 18 -0.70 -21.07 -7.87
C ASP A 18 -0.73 -21.18 -6.34
N ALA A 19 -0.60 -22.40 -5.83
CA ALA A 19 -0.58 -22.66 -4.39
C ALA A 19 0.66 -22.07 -3.66
N HIS A 20 1.72 -21.76 -4.42
CA HIS A 20 2.95 -21.16 -3.88
C HIS A 20 3.00 -19.64 -4.06
N ALA A 21 1.95 -19.05 -4.68
CA ALA A 21 1.88 -17.59 -4.81
C ALA A 21 1.83 -16.92 -3.44
N ASP A 22 2.83 -16.10 -3.16
CA ASP A 22 3.00 -15.43 -1.88
C ASP A 22 3.50 -14.00 -2.06
N CYS A 23 3.38 -13.19 -1.02
CA CYS A 23 3.88 -11.83 -0.98
C CYS A 23 4.94 -11.70 0.13
N PRO A 24 6.23 -11.50 -0.20
CA PRO A 24 7.28 -11.37 0.80
C PRO A 24 7.00 -10.29 1.85
N MET A 25 6.36 -9.18 1.46
CA MET A 25 5.97 -8.12 2.39
C MET A 25 5.03 -8.62 3.49
N ALA A 26 4.16 -9.60 3.19
CA ALA A 26 3.20 -10.14 4.16
C ALA A 26 3.87 -10.79 5.39
N HIS A 27 5.15 -11.17 5.26
CA HIS A 27 5.95 -11.82 6.30
C HIS A 27 6.99 -10.90 6.96
N MET A 28 6.99 -9.60 6.61
CA MET A 28 7.98 -8.66 7.16
C MET A 28 7.65 -8.19 8.58
N VAL A 29 6.40 -8.31 9.03
CA VAL A 29 5.98 -7.99 10.39
C VAL A 29 5.59 -9.24 11.15
N THR A 30 5.87 -9.29 12.46
CA THR A 30 5.50 -10.40 13.34
C THR A 30 4.50 -9.96 14.40
N VAL A 31 3.81 -10.94 15.01
CA VAL A 31 2.87 -10.68 16.11
C VAL A 31 3.59 -10.07 17.30
N GLU A 32 4.80 -10.56 17.63
CA GLU A 32 5.61 -10.06 18.75
C GLU A 32 5.98 -8.58 18.57
N GLN A 33 6.28 -8.15 17.35
CA GLN A 33 6.56 -6.73 17.07
C GLN A 33 5.30 -5.86 17.30
N ILE A 34 4.13 -6.33 16.90
CA ILE A 34 2.87 -5.63 17.15
C ILE A 34 2.60 -5.54 18.65
N GLU A 35 2.74 -6.65 19.37
CA GLU A 35 2.56 -6.68 20.83
C GLU A 35 3.55 -5.77 21.57
N GLN A 36 4.79 -5.70 21.11
CA GLN A 36 5.79 -4.80 21.68
C GLN A 36 5.38 -3.33 21.49
N VAL A 37 4.97 -2.94 20.29
CA VAL A 37 4.50 -1.57 20.02
C VAL A 37 3.28 -1.22 20.88
N ARG A 38 2.33 -2.15 21.06
CA ARG A 38 1.17 -1.95 21.94
C ARG A 38 1.55 -1.77 23.42
N LYS A 39 2.58 -2.48 23.91
CA LYS A 39 3.07 -2.30 25.28
C LYS A 39 3.68 -0.92 25.49
N GLU A 40 4.41 -0.42 24.49
CA GLU A 40 5.05 0.89 24.52
C GLU A 40 4.04 2.04 24.28
N ASN A 41 2.99 1.77 23.53
CA ASN A 41 1.96 2.74 23.14
C ASN A 41 0.56 2.16 23.35
N PRO A 42 0.02 2.20 24.58
CA PRO A 42 -1.27 1.55 24.92
C PRO A 42 -2.47 2.05 24.11
N ASP A 43 -2.41 3.28 23.59
CA ASP A 43 -3.49 3.93 22.82
C ASP A 43 -3.27 3.81 21.29
N VAL A 44 -2.39 2.91 20.84
CA VAL A 44 -2.09 2.76 19.42
C VAL A 44 -3.15 1.91 18.72
N ALA A 45 -3.64 2.39 17.58
CA ALA A 45 -4.37 1.56 16.63
C ALA A 45 -3.39 0.91 15.63
N VAL A 46 -3.47 -0.40 15.50
CA VAL A 46 -2.69 -1.17 14.51
C VAL A 46 -3.48 -1.24 13.22
N VAL A 47 -3.00 -0.54 12.21
CA VAL A 47 -3.59 -0.51 10.87
C VAL A 47 -2.82 -1.47 9.97
N CYS A 48 -3.47 -2.55 9.57
CA CYS A 48 -2.88 -3.61 8.78
C CYS A 48 -3.24 -3.46 7.30
N TYR A 49 -2.24 -3.37 6.45
CA TYR A 49 -2.45 -3.46 5.01
C TYR A 49 -2.89 -4.88 4.62
N VAL A 50 -3.83 -5.00 3.70
CA VAL A 50 -4.44 -6.28 3.29
C VAL A 50 -3.41 -7.33 2.82
N ASN A 51 -2.25 -6.90 2.34
CA ASN A 51 -1.12 -7.76 1.98
C ASN A 51 -0.32 -8.18 3.23
N SER A 52 -1.00 -8.80 4.18
CA SER A 52 -0.47 -9.38 5.41
C SER A 52 -1.09 -10.76 5.62
N THR A 53 -0.48 -11.57 6.47
CA THR A 53 -1.01 -12.90 6.84
C THR A 53 -2.30 -12.77 7.65
N ALA A 54 -3.08 -13.85 7.73
CA ALA A 54 -4.27 -13.93 8.59
C ALA A 54 -3.91 -13.72 10.08
N GLU A 55 -2.74 -14.22 10.50
CA GLU A 55 -2.21 -14.08 11.86
C GLU A 55 -2.00 -12.61 12.24
N ILE A 56 -1.37 -11.83 11.37
CA ILE A 56 -1.18 -10.38 11.58
C ILE A 56 -2.52 -9.64 11.61
N LYS A 57 -3.46 -10.00 10.73
CA LYS A 57 -4.81 -9.43 10.72
C LYS A 57 -5.57 -9.69 12.01
N ALA A 58 -5.38 -10.88 12.62
CA ALA A 58 -6.06 -11.26 13.86
C ALA A 58 -5.66 -10.40 15.07
N VAL A 59 -4.45 -9.80 15.06
CA VAL A 59 -3.94 -8.93 16.13
C VAL A 59 -3.98 -7.44 15.76
N SER A 60 -4.56 -7.10 14.61
CA SER A 60 -4.73 -5.73 14.14
C SER A 60 -6.13 -5.20 14.43
N ASP A 61 -6.28 -3.88 14.59
CA ASP A 61 -7.57 -3.24 14.86
C ASP A 61 -8.39 -3.05 13.58
N VAL A 62 -7.71 -2.77 12.46
CA VAL A 62 -8.36 -2.58 11.16
C VAL A 62 -7.46 -3.01 10.01
N CYS A 63 -8.09 -3.54 8.93
CA CYS A 63 -7.41 -3.85 7.69
C CYS A 63 -7.80 -2.85 6.60
N VAL A 64 -6.81 -2.41 5.83
CA VAL A 64 -6.97 -1.41 4.76
C VAL A 64 -6.38 -1.90 3.44
N THR A 65 -6.81 -1.25 2.36
CA THR A 65 -6.18 -1.32 1.03
C THR A 65 -5.59 0.04 0.68
N SER A 66 -4.76 0.12 -0.36
CA SER A 66 -4.25 1.41 -0.85
C SER A 66 -5.36 2.41 -1.19
N SER A 67 -6.50 1.93 -1.69
CA SER A 67 -7.64 2.78 -2.08
C SER A 67 -8.46 3.34 -0.91
N ASN A 68 -8.42 2.74 0.28
CA ASN A 68 -9.25 3.16 1.41
C ASN A 68 -8.46 3.57 2.66
N ALA A 69 -7.13 3.40 2.66
CA ALA A 69 -6.30 3.60 3.85
C ALA A 69 -6.47 5.00 4.47
N VAL A 70 -6.37 6.05 3.67
CA VAL A 70 -6.55 7.44 4.15
C VAL A 70 -7.92 7.64 4.78
N LYS A 71 -8.99 7.18 4.11
CA LYS A 71 -10.36 7.32 4.59
C LYS A 71 -10.59 6.55 5.90
N VAL A 72 -10.10 5.33 5.99
CA VAL A 72 -10.28 4.49 7.19
C VAL A 72 -9.50 5.09 8.36
N VAL A 73 -8.20 5.39 8.18
CA VAL A 73 -7.36 5.94 9.25
C VAL A 73 -7.86 7.29 9.74
N LYS A 74 -8.36 8.15 8.85
CA LYS A 74 -8.96 9.44 9.23
C LYS A 74 -10.12 9.27 10.21
N ASN A 75 -10.90 8.20 10.10
CA ASN A 75 -12.08 7.96 10.92
C ASN A 75 -11.80 7.13 12.19
N LEU A 76 -10.57 6.69 12.42
CA LEU A 76 -10.19 6.05 13.69
C LEU A 76 -10.17 7.08 14.80
N PRO A 77 -10.70 6.76 16.00
CA PRO A 77 -10.64 7.66 17.15
C PRO A 77 -9.22 7.83 17.69
N GLU A 78 -8.36 6.82 17.54
CA GLU A 78 -6.99 6.82 18.02
C GLU A 78 -6.13 7.84 17.28
N GLN A 79 -5.30 8.55 18.00
CA GLN A 79 -4.35 9.51 17.45
C GLN A 79 -3.04 8.82 17.04
N ASN A 80 -2.64 7.75 17.77
CA ASN A 80 -1.43 7.00 17.50
C ASN A 80 -1.75 5.83 16.55
N ILE A 81 -1.05 5.75 15.44
CA ILE A 81 -1.28 4.75 14.38
C ILE A 81 0.00 3.96 14.15
N PHE A 82 -0.05 2.65 14.33
CA PHE A 82 1.01 1.75 13.88
C PHE A 82 0.59 1.14 12.54
N PHE A 83 1.23 1.61 11.46
CA PHE A 83 0.92 1.16 10.11
C PHE A 83 1.85 0.02 9.69
N VAL A 84 1.28 -1.13 9.34
CA VAL A 84 2.02 -2.35 8.99
C VAL A 84 1.47 -2.99 7.72
N PRO A 85 2.28 -3.73 6.95
CA PRO A 85 3.73 -3.82 7.02
C PRO A 85 4.43 -2.75 6.16
N ASP A 86 3.74 -2.11 5.20
CA ASP A 86 4.34 -1.24 4.18
C ASP A 86 4.61 0.16 4.71
N ASN A 87 5.89 0.51 4.79
CA ASN A 87 6.37 1.82 5.24
C ASN A 87 6.00 2.95 4.25
N ASN A 88 6.13 2.69 2.94
CA ASN A 88 5.91 3.71 1.93
C ASN A 88 4.42 4.12 1.89
N LEU A 89 3.51 3.12 1.84
CA LEU A 89 2.08 3.39 1.94
C LEU A 89 1.73 4.09 3.26
N GLY A 90 2.32 3.64 4.38
CA GLY A 90 2.13 4.28 5.68
C GLY A 90 2.55 5.76 5.68
N ARG A 91 3.70 6.09 5.09
CA ARG A 91 4.18 7.49 4.94
C ARG A 91 3.28 8.32 4.02
N TYR A 92 2.82 7.72 2.93
CA TYR A 92 1.85 8.38 2.05
C TYR A 92 0.56 8.74 2.80
N VAL A 93 0.02 7.81 3.59
CA VAL A 93 -1.17 8.05 4.43
C VAL A 93 -0.90 9.13 5.48
N ALA A 94 0.26 9.07 6.14
CA ALA A 94 0.65 10.06 7.16
C ALA A 94 0.74 11.49 6.60
N LYS A 95 1.25 11.67 5.38
CA LYS A 95 1.27 12.97 4.71
C LYS A 95 -0.13 13.56 4.48
N GLN A 96 -1.14 12.70 4.29
CA GLN A 96 -2.53 13.13 4.13
C GLN A 96 -3.25 13.40 5.46
N LEU A 97 -2.68 12.95 6.58
CA LEU A 97 -3.27 13.02 7.92
C LEU A 97 -2.26 13.56 8.95
N PRO A 98 -1.80 14.81 8.79
CA PRO A 98 -0.76 15.40 9.65
C PRO A 98 -1.20 15.56 11.12
N GLU A 99 -2.49 15.44 11.40
CA GLU A 99 -3.04 15.48 12.75
C GLU A 99 -2.83 14.18 13.53
N LYS A 100 -2.46 13.07 12.86
CA LYS A 100 -2.22 11.77 13.49
C LYS A 100 -0.74 11.46 13.64
N HIS A 101 -0.40 10.68 14.65
CA HIS A 101 0.97 10.27 14.94
C HIS A 101 1.21 8.85 14.44
N PHE A 102 2.09 8.72 13.46
CA PHE A 102 2.39 7.42 12.86
C PHE A 102 3.67 6.81 13.42
N ILE A 103 3.57 5.53 13.77
CA ILE A 103 4.68 4.62 14.01
C ILE A 103 4.78 3.75 12.76
N PHE A 104 5.96 3.66 12.18
CA PHE A 104 6.17 2.92 10.95
C PHE A 104 6.92 1.61 11.21
N HIS A 105 6.50 0.58 10.52
CA HIS A 105 7.26 -0.66 10.37
C HIS A 105 8.24 -0.53 9.19
N ASP A 106 9.36 -1.24 9.22
CA ASP A 106 10.39 -1.17 8.16
C ASP A 106 10.15 -2.18 7.01
N GLY A 107 8.89 -2.51 6.76
CA GLY A 107 8.48 -3.36 5.63
C GLY A 107 8.19 -2.56 4.37
N PHE A 108 8.23 -3.22 3.22
CA PHE A 108 8.03 -2.59 1.92
C PHE A 108 7.63 -3.59 0.84
N CYS A 109 6.97 -3.10 -0.19
CA CYS A 109 6.74 -3.86 -1.41
C CYS A 109 8.01 -3.85 -2.27
N HIS A 110 8.63 -5.03 -2.49
CA HIS A 110 9.85 -5.13 -3.28
C HIS A 110 9.65 -4.73 -4.75
N VAL A 111 8.44 -4.93 -5.30
CA VAL A 111 8.10 -4.52 -6.66
C VAL A 111 8.12 -3.00 -6.79
N HIS A 112 7.37 -2.30 -5.95
CA HIS A 112 7.30 -0.83 -5.99
C HIS A 112 8.63 -0.18 -5.59
N LYS A 113 9.35 -0.76 -4.64
CA LYS A 113 10.69 -0.28 -4.23
C LYS A 113 11.75 -0.47 -5.32
N SER A 114 11.56 -1.37 -6.29
CA SER A 114 12.46 -1.53 -7.43
C SER A 114 12.27 -0.48 -8.53
N ILE A 115 11.24 0.33 -8.44
CA ILE A 115 11.05 1.49 -9.32
C ILE A 115 11.90 2.63 -8.77
N HIS A 116 12.89 3.06 -9.54
CA HIS A 116 13.82 4.12 -9.12
C HIS A 116 13.49 5.45 -9.79
N ALA A 117 13.62 6.55 -9.05
CA ALA A 117 13.34 7.90 -9.54
C ALA A 117 14.15 8.26 -10.81
N GLU A 118 15.37 7.73 -10.95
CA GLU A 118 16.22 7.91 -12.13
C GLU A 118 15.60 7.32 -13.39
N ASN A 119 14.98 6.14 -13.28
CA ASN A 119 14.29 5.50 -14.40
C ASN A 119 13.04 6.28 -14.80
N VAL A 120 12.30 6.81 -13.83
CA VAL A 120 11.13 7.66 -14.08
C VAL A 120 11.54 8.96 -14.77
N LYS A 121 12.62 9.61 -14.32
CA LYS A 121 13.18 10.82 -14.95
C LYS A 121 13.61 10.56 -16.39
N ALA A 122 14.35 9.46 -16.62
CA ALA A 122 14.78 9.09 -17.96
C ALA A 122 13.59 8.79 -18.90
N ALA A 123 12.56 8.12 -18.40
CA ALA A 123 11.32 7.88 -19.15
C ALA A 123 10.59 9.21 -19.47
N LYS A 124 10.54 10.13 -18.51
CA LYS A 124 9.93 11.46 -18.69
C LYS A 124 10.72 12.34 -19.68
N GLU A 125 12.05 12.23 -19.68
CA GLU A 125 12.90 12.91 -20.68
C GLU A 125 12.65 12.38 -22.10
N ALA A 126 12.47 11.05 -22.24
CA ALA A 126 12.15 10.42 -23.53
C ALA A 126 10.70 10.71 -23.99
N HIS A 127 9.78 10.96 -23.05
CA HIS A 127 8.36 11.21 -23.29
C HIS A 127 7.87 12.40 -22.44
N PRO A 128 8.25 13.65 -22.78
CA PRO A 128 7.95 14.82 -21.97
C PRO A 128 6.45 15.08 -21.76
N GLU A 129 5.62 14.66 -22.72
CA GLU A 129 4.17 14.80 -22.70
C GLU A 129 3.45 13.75 -21.83
N ALA A 130 4.13 12.62 -21.49
CA ALA A 130 3.52 11.54 -20.72
C ALA A 130 3.27 11.95 -19.27
N LEU A 131 2.09 11.63 -18.73
CA LEU A 131 1.79 11.80 -17.31
C LEU A 131 2.36 10.63 -16.49
N VAL A 132 2.93 10.94 -15.33
CA VAL A 132 3.48 9.96 -14.39
C VAL A 132 2.40 9.58 -13.37
N LEU A 133 1.96 8.33 -13.40
CA LEU A 133 0.95 7.80 -12.47
C LEU A 133 1.62 6.77 -11.56
N THR A 134 1.55 6.98 -10.24
CA THR A 134 2.38 6.26 -9.27
C THR A 134 1.52 5.61 -8.18
N HIS A 135 1.83 4.36 -7.84
CA HIS A 135 1.22 3.70 -6.70
C HIS A 135 1.85 4.18 -5.38
N PRO A 136 1.08 4.39 -4.30
CA PRO A 136 1.58 4.92 -3.03
C PRO A 136 2.55 3.98 -2.26
N GLU A 137 2.76 2.75 -2.72
CA GLU A 137 3.83 1.86 -2.22
C GLU A 137 5.21 2.17 -2.82
N CYS A 138 5.30 3.05 -3.82
CA CYS A 138 6.57 3.55 -4.33
C CYS A 138 7.29 4.40 -3.28
N THR A 139 8.60 4.53 -3.44
CA THR A 139 9.43 5.39 -2.58
C THR A 139 9.06 6.86 -2.75
N GLU A 140 9.34 7.66 -1.73
CA GLU A 140 8.96 9.08 -1.70
C GLU A 140 9.51 9.89 -2.88
N ASP A 141 10.75 9.63 -3.28
CA ASP A 141 11.41 10.26 -4.42
C ASP A 141 10.75 9.95 -5.78
N VAL A 142 10.10 8.78 -5.90
CA VAL A 142 9.27 8.43 -7.06
C VAL A 142 7.90 9.11 -6.98
N ILE A 143 7.29 9.14 -5.79
CA ILE A 143 6.00 9.82 -5.55
C ILE A 143 6.09 11.32 -5.86
N GLU A 144 7.22 11.97 -5.55
CA GLU A 144 7.47 13.38 -5.83
C GLU A 144 7.54 13.73 -7.33
N LEU A 145 7.78 12.73 -8.18
CA LEU A 145 7.78 12.89 -9.64
C LEU A 145 6.41 12.66 -10.29
N ALA A 146 5.41 12.24 -9.51
CA ALA A 146 4.12 11.84 -10.02
C ALA A 146 3.20 13.03 -10.31
N ASP A 147 2.52 12.98 -11.46
CA ASP A 147 1.38 13.85 -11.77
C ASP A 147 0.11 13.37 -11.04
N PHE A 148 0.02 12.06 -10.73
CA PHE A 148 -1.07 11.46 -9.96
C PHE A 148 -0.55 10.30 -9.10
N VAL A 149 -1.03 10.22 -7.86
CA VAL A 149 -0.75 9.11 -6.94
C VAL A 149 -2.07 8.47 -6.53
N GLY A 150 -2.18 7.16 -6.73
CA GLY A 150 -3.38 6.43 -6.38
C GLY A 150 -3.19 4.92 -6.39
N SER A 151 -4.19 4.20 -5.87
CA SER A 151 -4.27 2.74 -5.96
C SER A 151 -4.34 2.27 -7.42
N THR A 152 -4.13 0.99 -7.65
CA THR A 152 -4.23 0.39 -8.99
C THR A 152 -5.53 0.76 -9.71
N SER A 153 -6.67 0.67 -9.01
CA SER A 153 -7.97 1.03 -9.61
C SER A 153 -8.10 2.52 -9.90
N GLU A 154 -7.53 3.39 -9.06
CA GLU A 154 -7.53 4.84 -9.28
C GLU A 154 -6.60 5.22 -10.44
N ILE A 155 -5.46 4.56 -10.59
CA ILE A 155 -4.55 4.74 -11.75
C ILE A 155 -5.27 4.36 -13.05
N ILE A 156 -5.95 3.21 -13.07
CA ILE A 156 -6.73 2.77 -14.24
C ILE A 156 -7.85 3.76 -14.56
N ASP A 157 -8.59 4.19 -13.55
CA ASP A 157 -9.69 5.15 -13.71
C ASP A 157 -9.18 6.51 -14.21
N TYR A 158 -8.07 7.00 -13.66
CA TYR A 158 -7.44 8.24 -14.10
C TYR A 158 -6.98 8.16 -15.56
N ALA A 159 -6.25 7.11 -15.93
CA ALA A 159 -5.78 6.91 -17.30
C ALA A 159 -6.94 6.77 -18.30
N THR A 160 -8.03 6.11 -17.90
CA THR A 160 -9.24 5.92 -18.74
C THR A 160 -9.98 7.24 -18.99
N LYS A 161 -10.01 8.15 -18.02
CA LYS A 161 -10.75 9.42 -18.08
C LYS A 161 -9.90 10.60 -18.54
N SER A 162 -8.59 10.45 -18.57
CA SER A 162 -7.67 11.50 -18.98
C SER A 162 -7.71 11.73 -20.50
N ASP A 163 -7.56 12.98 -20.89
CA ASP A 163 -7.34 13.36 -22.30
C ASP A 163 -5.89 13.15 -22.77
N ALA A 164 -4.99 12.71 -21.88
CA ALA A 164 -3.59 12.44 -22.24
C ALA A 164 -3.48 11.12 -23.01
N ASP A 165 -2.64 11.12 -24.05
CA ASP A 165 -2.41 9.94 -24.90
C ASP A 165 -1.30 9.01 -24.38
N ARG A 166 -0.51 9.47 -23.39
CA ARG A 166 0.67 8.73 -22.90
C ARG A 166 0.82 8.82 -21.40
N PHE A 167 1.20 7.68 -20.81
CA PHE A 167 1.40 7.55 -19.37
C PHE A 167 2.69 6.79 -19.07
N ILE A 168 3.38 7.20 -18.01
CA ILE A 168 4.44 6.45 -17.34
C ILE A 168 3.81 5.87 -16.08
N ILE A 169 3.63 4.55 -16.04
CA ILE A 169 2.92 3.88 -14.94
C ILE A 169 3.95 3.28 -13.99
N CYS A 170 3.96 3.78 -12.74
CA CYS A 170 4.85 3.33 -11.68
C CYS A 170 4.11 2.39 -10.73
N THR A 171 3.89 1.15 -11.16
CA THR A 171 3.26 0.08 -10.37
C THR A 171 3.66 -1.29 -10.92
N GLU A 172 3.01 -2.35 -10.44
CA GLU A 172 3.21 -3.73 -10.85
C GLU A 172 2.84 -3.93 -12.34
N MET A 173 3.63 -4.72 -13.08
CA MET A 173 3.48 -4.87 -14.53
C MET A 173 2.18 -5.54 -14.97
N GLY A 174 1.53 -6.33 -14.11
CA GLY A 174 0.26 -7.00 -14.43
C GLY A 174 -0.90 -6.04 -14.71
N VAL A 175 -0.74 -4.75 -14.40
CA VAL A 175 -1.75 -3.70 -14.70
C VAL A 175 -1.86 -3.40 -16.20
N PHE A 176 -0.87 -3.79 -17.01
CA PHE A 176 -0.85 -3.55 -18.46
C PHE A 176 -1.69 -4.54 -19.29
N PHE A 177 -2.32 -5.54 -18.68
CA PHE A 177 -3.04 -6.61 -19.37
C PHE A 177 -4.53 -6.60 -19.08
#